data_6440cc977b4a016d0fbf0498e81b0e47
#
_entry.id   6440cc977b4a016d0fbf0498e81b0e47
#
_cell.length_a   1.000
_cell.length_b   1.000
_cell.length_c   1.000
_cell.angle_alpha   90.00
_cell.angle_beta   90.00
_cell.angle_gamma   90.00
#
_symmetry.space_group_name_H-M   'P 1'
#
loop_
_entity.id
_entity.type
_entity.pdbx_description
1 polymer ?
#
loop_
_entity_poly.entity_id
_entity_poly.type
_entity_poly.pdbx_seq_one_letter_code
_entity_poly.pdbx_strand_id
1 'polypeptide(L)'
;EIAGGIKGDLEKARAIYTWVANTMQRDNSVLGCGLGDVKQILSSGKLSGKCTDINSVFVALCRAQGIAAREMFGIRVGASRFSSQMGAAPKDGVSHISGVQHCRAEFYLKGHGWIPVDPADVTKVRLGEKLSNDDSKLAKIREYLFGNWEMCWIGFNYGRDFTLSPRPAQFPINNFGYPYGEVDGNTLNYYSPKDFSYDYRSKEL
;
A
#
# COMPACT_ATOMS: atom_id res chain seq x y z
N GLU A 1 3.83 -14.34 18.55
CA GLU A 1 5.27 -14.24 18.14
C GLU A 1 5.45 -14.65 16.68
N ILE A 2 5.30 -13.70 15.75
CA ILE A 2 5.25 -13.98 14.29
C ILE A 2 6.60 -14.47 13.76
N ALA A 3 7.70 -13.89 14.24
CA ALA A 3 9.06 -14.18 13.78
C ALA A 3 9.98 -14.70 14.91
N GLY A 4 9.42 -15.07 16.06
CA GLY A 4 10.19 -15.60 17.20
C GLY A 4 10.89 -16.90 16.85
N GLY A 5 12.18 -17.01 17.18
CA GLY A 5 12.99 -18.18 16.89
C GLY A 5 13.44 -18.36 15.42
N ILE A 6 12.92 -17.56 14.49
CA ILE A 6 13.34 -17.62 13.09
C ILE A 6 14.73 -16.95 12.94
N LYS A 7 15.66 -17.65 12.29
CA LYS A 7 16.98 -17.13 11.96
C LYS A 7 17.00 -16.60 10.54
N GLY A 8 17.74 -15.49 10.32
CA GLY A 8 17.88 -14.85 9.02
C GLY A 8 16.82 -13.78 8.74
N ASP A 9 17.26 -12.67 8.13
CA ASP A 9 16.38 -11.53 7.88
C ASP A 9 15.37 -11.80 6.76
N LEU A 10 15.76 -12.59 5.76
CA LEU A 10 14.88 -12.99 4.67
C LEU A 10 13.70 -13.84 5.18
N GLU A 11 14.01 -14.85 6.01
CA GLU A 11 13.03 -15.78 6.57
C GLU A 11 12.07 -15.06 7.54
N LYS A 12 12.60 -14.15 8.36
CA LYS A 12 11.79 -13.29 9.23
C LYS A 12 10.85 -12.40 8.43
N ALA A 13 11.38 -11.71 7.40
CA ALA A 13 10.58 -10.85 6.55
C ALA A 13 9.48 -11.64 5.81
N ARG A 14 9.78 -12.85 5.34
CA ARG A 14 8.80 -13.74 4.69
C ARG A 14 7.71 -14.19 5.66
N ALA A 15 8.07 -14.53 6.88
CA ALA A 15 7.08 -14.92 7.92
C ALA A 15 6.15 -13.74 8.25
N ILE A 16 6.71 -12.54 8.44
CA ILE A 16 5.94 -11.31 8.68
C ILE A 16 5.03 -11.00 7.49
N TYR A 17 5.56 -11.03 6.27
CA TYR A 17 4.81 -10.81 5.04
C TYR A 17 3.62 -11.76 4.91
N THR A 18 3.87 -13.06 5.10
CA THR A 18 2.83 -14.09 5.01
C THR A 18 1.76 -13.89 6.09
N TRP A 19 2.18 -13.57 7.32
CA TRP A 19 1.24 -13.30 8.40
C TRP A 19 0.36 -12.08 8.08
N VAL A 20 0.95 -10.97 7.65
CA VAL A 20 0.21 -9.75 7.26
C VAL A 20 -0.78 -10.05 6.16
N ALA A 21 -0.34 -10.68 5.06
CA ALA A 21 -1.19 -10.99 3.91
C ALA A 21 -2.36 -11.92 4.24
N ASN A 22 -2.17 -12.85 5.19
CA ASN A 22 -3.18 -13.82 5.57
C ASN A 22 -4.14 -13.33 6.66
N THR A 23 -3.68 -12.43 7.54
CA THR A 23 -4.41 -12.04 8.76
C THR A 23 -5.12 -10.69 8.61
N MET A 24 -4.46 -9.72 7.97
CA MET A 24 -5.04 -8.39 7.81
C MET A 24 -6.31 -8.44 6.97
N GLN A 25 -7.26 -7.56 7.32
CA GLN A 25 -8.51 -7.39 6.61
C GLN A 25 -8.53 -6.04 5.89
N ARG A 26 -9.31 -5.94 4.81
CA ARG A 26 -9.52 -4.68 4.11
C ARG A 26 -10.77 -4.00 4.64
N ASP A 27 -10.61 -2.74 5.05
CA ASP A 27 -11.72 -1.87 5.45
C ASP A 27 -11.93 -0.79 4.37
N ASN A 28 -13.00 -0.93 3.59
CA ASN A 28 -13.31 0.00 2.51
C ASN A 28 -13.86 1.35 3.01
N SER A 29 -14.23 1.48 4.29
CA SER A 29 -14.68 2.74 4.89
C SER A 29 -13.51 3.70 5.16
N VAL A 30 -12.28 3.21 5.25
CA VAL A 30 -11.08 4.03 5.41
C VAL A 30 -10.89 4.95 4.21
N LEU A 31 -10.64 6.24 4.44
CA LEU A 31 -10.41 7.22 3.38
C LEU A 31 -9.03 7.01 2.73
N GLY A 32 -8.97 7.22 1.42
CA GLY A 32 -7.75 7.12 0.63
C GLY A 32 -7.05 5.78 0.78
N CYS A 33 -5.76 5.82 1.08
CA CYS A 33 -4.92 4.65 1.31
C CYS A 33 -4.82 4.22 2.79
N GLY A 34 -5.41 4.99 3.70
CA GLY A 34 -5.26 4.84 5.15
C GLY A 34 -4.11 5.69 5.73
N LEU A 35 -4.05 5.77 7.05
CA LEU A 35 -3.06 6.58 7.78
C LEU A 35 -1.80 5.79 8.17
N GLY A 36 -1.91 4.47 8.30
CA GLY A 36 -0.82 3.61 8.75
C GLY A 36 -0.47 3.80 10.23
N ASP A 37 -1.45 4.11 11.07
CA ASP A 37 -1.26 4.13 12.53
C ASP A 37 -1.20 2.69 13.07
N VAL A 38 0.00 2.12 13.00
CA VAL A 38 0.24 0.72 13.41
C VAL A 38 -0.07 0.49 14.88
N LYS A 39 0.19 1.48 15.75
CA LYS A 39 -0.11 1.37 17.17
C LYS A 39 -1.61 1.20 17.37
N GLN A 40 -2.42 2.03 16.73
CA GLN A 40 -3.88 1.95 16.80
C GLN A 40 -4.37 0.62 16.20
N ILE A 41 -3.88 0.22 15.04
CA ILE A 41 -4.29 -1.03 14.37
C ILE A 41 -4.04 -2.25 15.28
N LEU A 42 -2.84 -2.36 15.84
CA LEU A 42 -2.48 -3.51 16.68
C LEU A 42 -3.18 -3.50 18.05
N SER A 43 -3.37 -2.31 18.65
CA SER A 43 -4.00 -2.21 19.97
C SER A 43 -5.53 -2.32 19.95
N SER A 44 -6.17 -1.99 18.83
CA SER A 44 -7.63 -2.06 18.69
C SER A 44 -8.18 -3.49 18.58
N GLY A 45 -7.32 -4.47 18.32
CA GLY A 45 -7.71 -5.84 17.99
C GLY A 45 -8.36 -5.98 16.60
N LYS A 46 -8.56 -4.88 15.87
CA LYS A 46 -9.07 -4.87 14.50
C LYS A 46 -7.90 -4.76 13.53
N LEU A 47 -7.42 -5.89 13.05
CA LEU A 47 -6.33 -5.96 12.07
C LEU A 47 -6.87 -5.63 10.67
N SER A 48 -7.33 -4.40 10.47
CA SER A 48 -7.98 -3.97 9.22
C SER A 48 -7.56 -2.57 8.80
N GLY A 49 -7.68 -2.30 7.49
CA GLY A 49 -7.37 -1.01 6.91
C GLY A 49 -7.24 -1.07 5.39
N LYS A 50 -6.60 -0.08 4.79
CA LYS A 50 -6.24 -0.07 3.36
C LYS A 50 -4.75 -0.32 3.14
N CYS A 51 -4.27 0.00 1.95
CA CYS A 51 -2.90 -0.38 1.56
C CYS A 51 -1.82 0.22 2.45
N THR A 52 -1.96 1.48 2.89
CA THR A 52 -1.00 2.08 3.82
C THR A 52 -1.03 1.38 5.17
N ASP A 53 -2.23 1.11 5.71
CA ASP A 53 -2.38 0.45 7.01
C ASP A 53 -1.74 -0.94 7.02
N ILE A 54 -2.02 -1.73 5.98
CA ILE A 54 -1.53 -3.10 5.84
C ILE A 54 -0.01 -3.13 5.65
N ASN A 55 0.52 -2.29 4.73
CA ASN A 55 1.95 -2.23 4.47
C ASN A 55 2.74 -1.64 5.64
N SER A 56 2.18 -0.66 6.36
CA SER A 56 2.81 -0.10 7.57
C SER A 56 2.92 -1.13 8.70
N VAL A 57 1.97 -2.06 8.83
CA VAL A 57 2.09 -3.18 9.78
C VAL A 57 3.28 -4.07 9.39
N PHE A 58 3.45 -4.42 8.11
CA PHE A 58 4.62 -5.14 7.64
C PHE A 58 5.92 -4.41 7.97
N VAL A 59 6.00 -3.12 7.62
CA VAL A 59 7.19 -2.29 7.85
C VAL A 59 7.54 -2.22 9.34
N ALA A 60 6.55 -1.96 10.20
CA ALA A 60 6.75 -1.86 11.64
C ALA A 60 7.21 -3.19 12.26
N LEU A 61 6.64 -4.31 11.84
CA LEU A 61 7.04 -5.63 12.32
C LEU A 61 8.46 -6.01 11.86
N CYS A 62 8.85 -5.68 10.63
CA CYS A 62 10.23 -5.83 10.16
C CYS A 62 11.21 -4.99 11.01
N ARG A 63 10.90 -3.72 11.23
CA ARG A 63 11.72 -2.82 12.06
C ARG A 63 11.84 -3.32 13.50
N ALA A 64 10.78 -3.88 14.07
CA ALA A 64 10.80 -4.50 15.40
C ALA A 64 11.72 -5.74 15.48
N GLN A 65 12.05 -6.35 14.33
CA GLN A 65 13.00 -7.46 14.22
C GLN A 65 14.42 -7.01 13.81
N GLY A 66 14.67 -5.69 13.77
CA GLY A 66 15.96 -5.12 13.37
C GLY A 66 16.16 -5.07 11.84
N ILE A 67 15.14 -5.36 11.05
CA ILE A 67 15.20 -5.32 9.59
C ILE A 67 14.76 -3.92 9.13
N ALA A 68 15.63 -3.21 8.42
CA ALA A 68 15.26 -1.93 7.81
C ALA A 68 14.15 -2.15 6.77
N ALA A 69 13.07 -1.39 6.88
CA ALA A 69 11.93 -1.47 5.97
C ALA A 69 11.29 -0.08 5.80
N ARG A 70 10.61 0.14 4.68
CA ARG A 70 9.97 1.42 4.36
C ARG A 70 8.75 1.24 3.47
N GLU A 71 7.86 2.21 3.52
CA GLU A 71 6.77 2.35 2.56
C GLU A 71 7.22 3.16 1.35
N MET A 72 6.60 2.87 0.19
CA MET A 72 6.65 3.69 -1.00
C MET A 72 5.23 3.99 -1.47
N PHE A 73 4.95 5.26 -1.73
CA PHE A 73 3.63 5.76 -2.09
C PHE A 73 3.59 6.13 -3.56
N GLY A 74 2.47 5.83 -4.20
CA GLY A 74 2.32 6.06 -5.64
C GLY A 74 0.91 5.85 -6.14
N ILE A 75 0.79 5.57 -7.43
CA ILE A 75 -0.48 5.42 -8.14
C ILE A 75 -0.39 4.27 -9.16
N ARG A 76 -1.49 3.55 -9.34
CA ARG A 76 -1.62 2.55 -10.41
C ARG A 76 -1.84 3.25 -11.75
N VAL A 77 -1.22 2.72 -12.81
CA VAL A 77 -1.24 3.37 -14.14
C VAL A 77 -1.73 2.44 -15.26
N GLY A 78 -1.98 1.17 -14.97
CA GLY A 78 -2.39 0.21 -15.99
C GLY A 78 -3.04 -1.04 -15.41
N ALA A 79 -3.44 -1.95 -16.28
CA ALA A 79 -4.02 -3.22 -15.89
C ALA A 79 -3.02 -4.11 -15.16
N SER A 80 -3.48 -4.84 -14.16
CA SER A 80 -2.73 -5.94 -13.57
C SER A 80 -2.92 -7.20 -14.41
N ARG A 81 -1.85 -7.98 -14.54
CA ARG A 81 -1.89 -9.30 -15.18
C ARG A 81 -2.44 -10.41 -14.26
N PHE A 82 -2.53 -10.14 -12.96
CA PHE A 82 -2.96 -11.13 -11.98
C PHE A 82 -4.43 -11.01 -11.60
N SER A 83 -4.90 -9.77 -11.42
CA SER A 83 -6.24 -9.52 -10.91
C SER A 83 -6.70 -8.10 -11.23
N SER A 84 -7.96 -7.94 -11.61
CA SER A 84 -8.60 -6.63 -11.76
C SER A 84 -8.63 -5.83 -10.44
N GLN A 85 -8.43 -6.48 -9.30
CA GLN A 85 -8.31 -5.83 -8.00
C GLN A 85 -7.01 -5.03 -7.85
N MET A 86 -5.97 -5.35 -8.61
CA MET A 86 -4.62 -4.80 -8.42
C MET A 86 -4.26 -3.70 -9.39
N GLY A 87 -5.00 -3.49 -10.45
CA GLY A 87 -4.67 -2.58 -11.53
C GLY A 87 -5.63 -1.40 -11.69
N ALA A 88 -5.43 -0.68 -12.80
CA ALA A 88 -6.33 0.31 -13.38
C ALA A 88 -6.46 -0.01 -14.87
N ALA A 89 -7.37 -0.91 -15.20
CA ALA A 89 -7.55 -1.35 -16.59
C ALA A 89 -7.97 -0.19 -17.51
N PRO A 90 -7.34 -0.05 -18.70
CA PRO A 90 -7.72 0.98 -19.65
C PRO A 90 -9.10 0.71 -20.24
N LYS A 91 -9.82 1.77 -20.52
CA LYS A 91 -10.98 1.79 -21.40
C LYS A 91 -10.65 2.70 -22.58
N ASP A 92 -10.81 2.18 -23.79
CA ASP A 92 -10.46 2.90 -25.03
C ASP A 92 -9.01 3.43 -25.04
N GLY A 93 -8.07 2.63 -24.51
CA GLY A 93 -6.64 2.96 -24.44
C GLY A 93 -6.25 3.94 -23.34
N VAL A 94 -7.18 4.36 -22.48
CA VAL A 94 -6.95 5.30 -21.39
C VAL A 94 -7.40 4.70 -20.06
N SER A 95 -6.53 4.73 -19.05
CA SER A 95 -6.88 4.37 -17.68
C SER A 95 -7.21 5.63 -16.87
N HIS A 96 -8.39 5.66 -16.25
CA HIS A 96 -8.76 6.69 -15.27
C HIS A 96 -8.20 6.30 -13.90
N ILE A 97 -7.28 7.08 -13.39
CA ILE A 97 -6.46 6.69 -12.24
C ILE A 97 -6.63 7.57 -10.99
N SER A 98 -7.55 8.54 -10.99
CA SER A 98 -7.77 9.48 -9.88
C SER A 98 -8.08 8.83 -8.53
N GLY A 99 -8.62 7.60 -8.51
CA GLY A 99 -9.00 6.88 -7.28
C GLY A 99 -8.16 5.63 -7.00
N VAL A 100 -7.02 5.45 -7.66
CA VAL A 100 -6.23 4.21 -7.58
C VAL A 100 -4.82 4.40 -7.00
N GLN A 101 -4.66 5.39 -6.14
CA GLN A 101 -3.46 5.53 -5.33
C GLN A 101 -3.19 4.25 -4.55
N HIS A 102 -1.92 3.93 -4.38
CA HIS A 102 -1.50 2.69 -3.74
C HIS A 102 -0.15 2.83 -3.06
N CYS A 103 -0.06 2.31 -1.83
CA CYS A 103 1.16 2.19 -1.06
C CYS A 103 1.73 0.76 -1.23
N ARG A 104 3.04 0.64 -1.31
CA ARG A 104 3.80 -0.60 -1.31
C ARG A 104 4.87 -0.57 -0.23
N ALA A 105 5.58 -1.66 -0.02
CA ALA A 105 6.63 -1.75 0.98
C ALA A 105 7.90 -2.39 0.42
N GLU A 106 9.02 -2.08 1.08
CA GLU A 106 10.32 -2.72 0.85
C GLU A 106 10.97 -3.05 2.19
N PHE A 107 11.77 -4.10 2.22
CA PHE A 107 12.72 -4.36 3.29
C PHE A 107 14.13 -4.46 2.74
N TYR A 108 15.13 -4.15 3.57
CA TYR A 108 16.53 -4.21 3.16
C TYR A 108 17.14 -5.57 3.53
N LEU A 109 17.74 -6.22 2.56
CA LEU A 109 18.49 -7.46 2.75
C LEU A 109 19.97 -7.21 2.45
N LYS A 110 20.83 -7.44 3.44
CA LYS A 110 22.28 -7.26 3.29
C LYS A 110 22.81 -8.07 2.12
N GLY A 111 23.56 -7.41 1.23
CA GLY A 111 24.12 -8.00 0.01
C GLY A 111 23.17 -8.02 -1.20
N HIS A 112 21.88 -7.70 -1.01
CA HIS A 112 20.87 -7.69 -2.08
C HIS A 112 20.21 -6.31 -2.26
N GLY A 113 20.22 -5.45 -1.22
CA GLY A 113 19.58 -4.15 -1.28
C GLY A 113 18.12 -4.18 -0.84
N TRP A 114 17.33 -3.25 -1.38
CA TRP A 114 15.91 -3.12 -1.09
C TRP A 114 15.09 -4.15 -1.87
N ILE A 115 14.37 -4.99 -1.13
CA ILE A 115 13.53 -6.07 -1.68
C ILE A 115 12.08 -5.60 -1.67
N PRO A 116 11.42 -5.51 -2.83
CA PRO A 116 10.05 -5.06 -2.94
C PRO A 116 9.07 -6.13 -2.43
N VAL A 117 8.01 -5.68 -1.74
CA VAL A 117 6.91 -6.55 -1.29
C VAL A 117 5.58 -5.80 -1.34
N ASP A 118 4.48 -6.55 -1.46
CA ASP A 118 3.15 -5.97 -1.39
C ASP A 118 2.12 -6.91 -0.73
N PRO A 119 2.14 -7.07 0.60
CA PRO A 119 1.15 -7.87 1.30
C PRO A 119 -0.27 -7.27 1.20
N ALA A 120 -0.41 -5.95 0.97
CA ALA A 120 -1.71 -5.31 0.83
C ALA A 120 -2.45 -5.73 -0.44
N ASP A 121 -1.74 -5.92 -1.55
CA ASP A 121 -2.36 -6.43 -2.78
C ASP A 121 -2.74 -7.90 -2.66
N VAL A 122 -1.94 -8.73 -1.99
CA VAL A 122 -2.34 -10.11 -1.67
C VAL A 122 -3.64 -10.13 -0.86
N THR A 123 -3.71 -9.32 0.21
CA THR A 123 -4.93 -9.19 1.03
C THR A 123 -6.12 -8.70 0.20
N LYS A 124 -5.90 -7.72 -0.68
CA LYS A 124 -6.95 -7.16 -1.53
C LYS A 124 -7.54 -8.19 -2.49
N VAL A 125 -6.69 -8.98 -3.14
CA VAL A 125 -7.14 -10.06 -4.04
C VAL A 125 -7.85 -11.15 -3.26
N ARG A 126 -7.27 -11.61 -2.14
CA ARG A 126 -7.88 -12.64 -1.29
C ARG A 126 -9.31 -12.29 -0.91
N LEU A 127 -9.54 -11.08 -0.44
CA LEU A 127 -10.86 -10.64 0.01
C LEU A 127 -11.78 -10.26 -1.13
N GLY A 128 -11.28 -9.57 -2.16
CA GLY A 128 -12.08 -9.13 -3.31
C GLY A 128 -12.56 -10.27 -4.19
N GLU A 129 -11.77 -11.33 -4.31
CA GLU A 129 -12.13 -12.54 -5.07
C GLU A 129 -12.61 -13.69 -4.16
N LYS A 130 -12.72 -13.47 -2.83
CA LYS A 130 -13.17 -14.45 -1.82
C LYS A 130 -12.35 -15.76 -1.84
N LEU A 131 -11.03 -15.62 -2.00
CA LEU A 131 -10.11 -16.75 -2.04
C LEU A 131 -9.72 -17.18 -0.61
N SER A 132 -9.50 -18.48 -0.42
CA SER A 132 -8.88 -19.00 0.80
C SER A 132 -7.39 -18.71 0.82
N ASN A 133 -6.75 -18.79 1.99
CA ASN A 133 -5.30 -18.63 2.10
C ASN A 133 -4.51 -19.72 1.34
N ASP A 134 -5.11 -20.86 1.10
CA ASP A 134 -4.51 -22.02 0.40
C ASP A 134 -4.86 -22.07 -1.10
N ASP A 135 -5.57 -21.05 -1.60
CA ASP A 135 -5.93 -20.97 -3.02
C ASP A 135 -4.68 -20.86 -3.90
N SER A 136 -4.63 -21.63 -4.96
CA SER A 136 -3.47 -21.73 -5.84
C SER A 136 -3.16 -20.43 -6.61
N LYS A 137 -4.20 -19.67 -6.97
CA LYS A 137 -4.04 -18.34 -7.59
C LYS A 137 -3.44 -17.37 -6.58
N LEU A 138 -3.97 -17.36 -5.35
CA LEU A 138 -3.47 -16.49 -4.28
C LEU A 138 -2.02 -16.84 -3.91
N ALA A 139 -1.67 -18.12 -3.87
CA ALA A 139 -0.32 -18.59 -3.61
C ALA A 139 0.69 -18.04 -4.65
N LYS A 140 0.33 -18.09 -5.94
CA LYS A 140 1.15 -17.53 -7.03
C LYS A 140 1.35 -16.02 -6.90
N ILE A 141 0.31 -15.28 -6.57
CA ILE A 141 0.36 -13.82 -6.37
C ILE A 141 1.22 -13.49 -5.15
N ARG A 142 1.02 -14.20 -4.04
CA ARG A 142 1.79 -14.02 -2.81
C ARG A 142 3.28 -14.31 -3.02
N GLU A 143 3.63 -15.36 -3.75
CA GLU A 143 5.03 -15.65 -4.06
C GLU A 143 5.64 -14.59 -4.98
N TYR A 144 4.92 -14.14 -6.00
CA TYR A 144 5.41 -13.08 -6.89
C TYR A 144 5.63 -11.75 -6.15
N LEU A 145 4.68 -11.34 -5.30
CA LEU A 145 4.73 -10.06 -4.60
C LEU A 145 5.65 -10.07 -3.36
N PHE A 146 6.39 -11.14 -3.13
CA PHE A 146 7.53 -11.19 -2.23
C PHE A 146 8.83 -11.20 -3.05
N GLY A 147 9.37 -10.04 -3.31
CA GLY A 147 10.56 -9.85 -4.13
C GLY A 147 10.29 -9.06 -5.42
N ASN A 148 9.01 -8.81 -5.74
CA ASN A 148 8.64 -8.06 -6.94
C ASN A 148 7.44 -7.15 -6.70
N TRP A 149 7.40 -6.05 -7.44
CA TRP A 149 6.19 -5.27 -7.68
C TRP A 149 5.72 -5.47 -9.11
N GLU A 150 4.41 -5.43 -9.32
CA GLU A 150 3.87 -5.38 -10.66
C GLU A 150 4.02 -3.97 -11.24
N MET A 151 4.54 -3.87 -12.49
CA MET A 151 4.98 -2.60 -13.09
C MET A 151 3.85 -1.70 -13.61
N CYS A 152 2.60 -2.04 -13.36
CA CYS A 152 1.44 -1.16 -13.62
C CYS A 152 1.26 -0.06 -12.56
N TRP A 153 2.34 0.47 -12.01
CA TRP A 153 2.36 1.41 -10.90
C TRP A 153 3.56 2.35 -10.98
N ILE A 154 3.38 3.61 -10.58
CA ILE A 154 4.44 4.61 -10.48
C ILE A 154 4.55 5.05 -9.02
N GLY A 155 5.78 5.01 -8.47
CA GLY A 155 6.09 5.55 -7.16
C GLY A 155 6.43 7.03 -7.22
N PHE A 156 5.94 7.80 -6.24
CA PHE A 156 6.21 9.23 -6.11
C PHE A 156 7.18 9.52 -4.97
N ASN A 157 7.00 8.89 -3.80
CA ASN A 157 7.81 9.19 -2.63
C ASN A 157 7.98 7.99 -1.70
N TYR A 158 9.16 7.98 -1.06
CA TYR A 158 9.44 7.18 0.14
C TYR A 158 9.17 8.02 1.38
N GLY A 159 9.02 7.35 2.51
CA GLY A 159 8.78 7.99 3.79
C GLY A 159 7.34 8.47 3.93
N ARG A 160 7.05 9.09 5.06
CA ARG A 160 5.70 9.45 5.47
C ARG A 160 5.73 10.68 6.38
N ASP A 161 4.55 11.19 6.70
CA ASP A 161 4.36 12.29 7.64
C ASP A 161 5.05 13.59 7.19
N PHE A 162 5.03 13.88 5.87
CA PHE A 162 5.61 15.09 5.31
C PHE A 162 4.78 16.32 5.67
N THR A 163 5.47 17.36 6.12
CA THR A 163 4.90 18.70 6.28
C THR A 163 5.37 19.57 5.11
N LEU A 164 4.44 20.09 4.34
CA LEU A 164 4.73 20.97 3.20
C LEU A 164 5.17 22.36 3.67
N SER A 165 5.77 23.14 2.77
CA SER A 165 6.09 24.56 2.97
C SER A 165 5.43 25.40 1.87
N PRO A 166 4.60 26.39 2.22
CA PRO A 166 4.19 26.77 3.58
C PRO A 166 3.45 25.65 4.31
N ARG A 167 3.43 25.71 5.66
CA ARG A 167 2.80 24.67 6.49
C ARG A 167 1.32 24.57 6.21
N PRO A 168 0.80 23.39 5.82
CA PRO A 168 -0.61 23.19 5.50
C PRO A 168 -1.48 23.16 6.78
N ALA A 169 -2.77 23.42 6.60
CA ALA A 169 -3.77 23.35 7.67
C ALA A 169 -4.10 21.91 8.09
N GLN A 170 -3.85 20.91 7.21
CA GLN A 170 -4.13 19.51 7.50
C GLN A 170 -2.96 18.75 8.13
N PHE A 171 -3.23 17.50 8.51
CA PHE A 171 -2.21 16.54 8.97
C PHE A 171 -1.13 16.29 7.91
N PRO A 172 0.06 15.80 8.33
CA PRO A 172 1.13 15.44 7.41
C PRO A 172 0.68 14.51 6.29
N ILE A 173 1.27 14.70 5.11
CA ILE A 173 0.92 13.98 3.88
C ILE A 173 1.80 12.76 3.74
N ASN A 174 1.21 11.62 3.36
CA ASN A 174 1.95 10.40 3.09
C ASN A 174 2.13 10.16 1.59
N ASN A 175 1.09 10.30 0.78
CA ASN A 175 1.12 9.98 -0.65
C ASN A 175 0.99 11.25 -1.50
N PHE A 176 2.04 11.62 -2.21
CA PHE A 176 2.03 12.75 -3.15
C PHE A 176 1.22 12.49 -4.43
N GLY A 177 0.67 11.30 -4.59
CA GLY A 177 -0.32 10.98 -5.62
C GLY A 177 -1.72 11.54 -5.35
N TYR A 178 -1.96 12.15 -4.17
CA TYR A 178 -3.15 12.94 -3.90
C TYR A 178 -2.84 14.42 -4.12
N PRO A 179 -3.75 15.17 -4.80
CA PRO A 179 -3.61 16.61 -4.87
C PRO A 179 -3.86 17.24 -3.50
N TYR A 180 -3.26 18.40 -3.28
CA TYR A 180 -3.49 19.19 -2.08
C TYR A 180 -3.89 20.62 -2.47
N GLY A 181 -4.89 21.16 -1.80
CA GLY A 181 -5.33 22.54 -2.02
C GLY A 181 -5.97 23.13 -0.77
N GLU A 182 -5.78 24.42 -0.60
CA GLU A 182 -6.43 25.24 0.43
C GLU A 182 -7.04 26.49 -0.21
N VAL A 183 -8.20 26.90 0.32
CA VAL A 183 -8.83 28.16 -0.04
C VAL A 183 -9.22 28.85 1.26
N ASP A 184 -8.77 30.10 1.44
CA ASP A 184 -9.05 30.90 2.65
C ASP A 184 -8.74 30.17 3.96
N GLY A 185 -7.61 29.41 3.99
CA GLY A 185 -7.16 28.64 5.15
C GLY A 185 -7.93 27.33 5.39
N ASN A 186 -8.83 26.94 4.51
CA ASN A 186 -9.56 25.68 4.60
C ASN A 186 -9.04 24.67 3.61
N THR A 187 -8.74 23.47 4.06
CA THR A 187 -8.32 22.35 3.21
C THR A 187 -9.47 21.86 2.35
N LEU A 188 -9.24 21.76 1.04
CA LEU A 188 -10.20 21.15 0.12
C LEU A 188 -10.17 19.63 0.25
N ASN A 189 -11.35 19.02 0.32
CA ASN A 189 -11.47 17.57 0.44
C ASN A 189 -11.33 16.88 -0.92
N TYR A 190 -10.13 16.44 -1.26
CA TYR A 190 -9.84 15.72 -2.51
C TYR A 190 -10.46 14.31 -2.60
N TYR A 191 -11.07 13.81 -1.54
CA TYR A 191 -11.90 12.59 -1.58
C TYR A 191 -13.35 12.88 -1.98
N SER A 192 -13.75 14.16 -2.03
CA SER A 192 -15.08 14.60 -2.42
C SER A 192 -15.02 15.38 -3.74
N PRO A 193 -15.45 14.81 -4.88
CA PRO A 193 -15.45 15.53 -6.15
C PRO A 193 -16.31 16.80 -6.16
N LYS A 194 -17.22 16.98 -5.19
CA LYS A 194 -18.03 18.19 -5.02
C LYS A 194 -17.20 19.34 -4.46
N ASP A 195 -16.21 19.03 -3.60
CA ASP A 195 -15.38 20.02 -2.94
C ASP A 195 -14.09 20.27 -3.73
N PHE A 196 -13.49 19.20 -4.25
CA PHE A 196 -12.26 19.26 -5.02
C PHE A 196 -12.25 18.20 -6.11
N SER A 197 -12.46 18.60 -7.35
CA SER A 197 -12.44 17.72 -8.51
C SER A 197 -11.07 17.72 -9.18
N TYR A 198 -10.55 16.55 -9.46
CA TYR A 198 -9.34 16.33 -10.25
C TYR A 198 -9.48 15.06 -11.10
N ASP A 199 -8.75 14.99 -12.20
CA ASP A 199 -8.76 13.84 -13.09
C ASP A 199 -7.32 13.47 -13.48
N TYR A 200 -6.91 12.28 -13.07
CA TYR A 200 -5.65 11.68 -13.49
C TYR A 200 -5.92 10.59 -14.51
N ARG A 201 -5.17 10.61 -15.58
CA ARG A 201 -5.24 9.62 -16.66
C ARG A 201 -3.87 9.11 -17.00
N SER A 202 -3.77 7.83 -17.34
CA SER A 202 -2.60 7.25 -17.98
C SER A 202 -2.97 6.69 -19.35
N LYS A 203 -2.03 6.77 -20.27
CA LYS A 203 -2.15 6.21 -21.61
C LYS A 203 -0.87 5.49 -21.95
N GLU A 204 -1.00 4.30 -22.50
CA GLU A 204 0.13 3.56 -23.07
C GLU A 204 0.55 4.24 -24.38
N LEU A 205 1.88 4.39 -24.56
CA LEU A 205 2.46 5.06 -25.74
C LEU A 205 2.72 4.06 -26.87
#